data_94750d73474110f9547dbfae4517aba8
#
_entry.id   94750d73474110f9547dbfae4517aba8
#
_cell.length_a   1.000
_cell.length_b   1.000
_cell.length_c   1.000
_cell.angle_alpha   90.00
_cell.angle_beta   90.00
_cell.angle_gamma   90.00
#
_symmetry.space_group_name_H-M   'P 1'
#
loop_
_entity.id
_entity.type
_entity.pdbx_description
1 polymer ?
#
loop_
_entity_poly.entity_id
_entity_poly.type
_entity_poly.pdbx_seq_one_letter_code
_entity_poly.pdbx_strand_id
1 'polypeptide(L)'
;MRALFSQLLDLLYPPKCVFCRRLLRPEEHDVCARCAHELEPIPAPLRRGQFYTECYAVYPYEGVVAESLRRFKFSGQSQYAASFGRMLAPLLRTAPFEVLTWVPVSAKRRRSRGYDQTELLAHAVAKELELPC
;
A
#
# COMPACT_ATOMS: atom_id res chain seq x y z
N MET A 1 20.25 -21.73 3.49
CA MET A 1 20.39 -21.13 2.15
C MET A 1 19.45 -19.93 1.93
N ARG A 2 18.14 -20.01 2.24
CA ARG A 2 17.19 -18.87 2.05
C ARG A 2 17.57 -17.63 2.87
N ALA A 3 18.00 -17.77 4.11
CA ALA A 3 18.36 -16.64 4.98
C ALA A 3 19.61 -15.86 4.49
N LEU A 4 20.65 -16.54 4.03
CA LEU A 4 21.84 -15.90 3.48
C LEU A 4 21.56 -15.13 2.18
N PHE A 5 20.70 -15.69 1.32
CA PHE A 5 20.28 -15.03 0.09
C PHE A 5 19.43 -13.78 0.37
N SER A 6 18.53 -13.84 1.36
CA SER A 6 17.76 -12.68 1.82
C SER A 6 18.69 -11.58 2.35
N GLN A 7 19.66 -11.92 3.19
CA GLN A 7 20.62 -10.94 3.73
C GLN A 7 21.47 -10.28 2.64
N LEU A 8 21.86 -11.04 1.61
CA LEU A 8 22.60 -10.49 0.46
C LEU A 8 21.74 -9.54 -0.37
N LEU A 9 20.45 -9.89 -0.56
CA LEU A 9 19.49 -9.02 -1.24
C LEU A 9 19.23 -7.74 -0.44
N ASP A 10 19.11 -7.82 0.89
CA ASP A 10 18.93 -6.67 1.77
C ASP A 10 20.16 -5.74 1.77
N LEU A 11 21.36 -6.28 1.52
CA LEU A 11 22.58 -5.49 1.36
C LEU A 11 22.59 -4.71 0.03
N LEU A 12 22.08 -5.30 -1.04
CA LEU A 12 22.02 -4.67 -2.38
C LEU A 12 20.79 -3.78 -2.52
N TYR A 13 19.66 -4.16 -1.91
CA TYR A 13 18.37 -3.48 -1.96
C TYR A 13 17.80 -3.32 -0.55
N PRO A 14 18.42 -2.50 0.29
CA PRO A 14 17.99 -2.35 1.67
C PRO A 14 16.54 -1.82 1.73
N PRO A 15 15.73 -2.33 2.68
CA PRO A 15 14.35 -1.89 2.84
C PRO A 15 14.28 -0.40 3.15
N LYS A 16 13.35 0.29 2.49
CA LYS A 16 13.16 1.75 2.62
C LYS A 16 11.73 2.07 3.02
N CYS A 17 11.60 3.09 3.84
CA CYS A 17 10.29 3.65 4.18
C CYS A 17 9.51 4.00 2.92
N VAL A 18 8.28 3.49 2.81
CA VAL A 18 7.41 3.70 1.65
C VAL A 18 7.09 5.17 1.44
N PHE A 19 7.07 5.99 2.50
CA PHE A 19 6.78 7.41 2.43
C PHE A 19 8.03 8.27 2.14
N CYS A 20 9.02 8.29 3.02
CA CYS A 20 10.17 9.21 2.92
C CYS A 20 11.42 8.59 2.26
N ARG A 21 11.42 7.28 1.95
CA ARG A 21 12.53 6.52 1.34
C ARG A 21 13.78 6.39 2.21
N ARG A 22 13.75 6.79 3.47
CA ARG A 22 14.84 6.53 4.41
C ARG A 22 15.02 5.02 4.57
N LEU A 23 16.24 4.57 4.74
CA LEU A 23 16.53 3.18 5.11
C LEU A 23 15.80 2.84 6.41
N LEU A 24 15.15 1.70 6.42
CA LEU A 24 14.49 1.16 7.60
C LEU A 24 15.52 0.52 8.52
N ARG A 25 15.31 0.64 9.81
CA ARG A 25 16.05 -0.11 10.82
C ARG A 25 15.52 -1.56 10.88
N PRO A 26 16.26 -2.50 11.47
CA PRO A 26 15.83 -3.89 11.54
C PRO A 26 14.45 -4.11 12.19
N GLU A 27 14.07 -3.23 13.11
CA GLU A 27 12.78 -3.24 13.82
C GLU A 27 11.65 -2.49 13.08
N GLU A 28 11.98 -1.73 12.04
CA GLU A 28 11.01 -0.96 11.27
C GLU A 28 10.52 -1.75 10.05
N HIS A 29 9.21 -1.75 9.81
CA HIS A 29 8.61 -2.40 8.65
C HIS A 29 7.74 -1.39 7.89
N ASP A 30 7.89 -1.34 6.57
CA ASP A 30 7.14 -0.47 5.65
C ASP A 30 7.32 1.04 5.92
N VAL A 31 7.23 1.48 7.16
CA VAL A 31 7.23 2.89 7.59
C VAL A 31 8.27 3.09 8.68
N CYS A 32 9.09 4.12 8.55
CA CYS A 32 10.06 4.47 9.59
C CYS A 32 9.39 5.18 10.78
N ALA A 33 10.00 5.11 11.96
CA ALA A 33 9.48 5.70 13.20
C ALA A 33 9.11 7.19 13.05
N ARG A 34 9.89 7.98 12.28
CA ARG A 34 9.57 9.38 12.02
C ARG A 34 8.24 9.53 11.28
N CYS A 35 8.06 8.84 10.16
CA CYS A 35 6.80 8.91 9.41
C CYS A 35 5.63 8.33 10.19
N ALA A 36 5.84 7.27 10.96
CA ALA A 36 4.80 6.72 11.83
C ALA A 36 4.33 7.71 12.91
N HIS A 37 5.23 8.57 13.39
CA HIS A 37 4.91 9.60 14.37
C HIS A 37 4.28 10.86 13.75
N GLU A 38 4.76 11.27 12.56
CA GLU A 38 4.33 12.52 11.91
C GLU A 38 3.02 12.38 11.10
N LEU A 39 2.67 11.16 10.68
CA LEU A 39 1.48 10.93 9.87
C LEU A 39 0.28 10.60 10.76
N GLU A 40 -0.74 11.45 10.69
CA GLU A 40 -2.01 11.24 11.39
C GLU A 40 -2.97 10.44 10.52
N PRO A 41 -3.40 9.24 10.97
CA PRO A 41 -4.40 8.46 10.25
C PRO A 41 -5.75 9.17 10.23
N ILE A 42 -6.50 9.00 9.13
CA ILE A 42 -7.87 9.48 9.05
C ILE A 42 -8.76 8.54 9.87
N PRO A 43 -9.68 9.07 10.71
CA PRO A 43 -10.67 8.24 11.38
C PRO A 43 -11.53 7.46 10.37
N ALA A 44 -11.67 6.15 10.58
CA ALA A 44 -12.46 5.27 9.70
C ALA A 44 -13.83 4.97 10.30
N PRO A 45 -14.91 4.85 9.49
CA PRO A 45 -14.97 5.13 8.06
C PRO A 45 -14.94 6.63 7.76
N LEU A 46 -14.28 7.01 6.65
CA LEU A 46 -14.14 8.41 6.27
C LEU A 46 -15.47 9.05 5.84
N ARG A 47 -16.27 8.32 5.07
CA ARG A 47 -17.57 8.80 4.52
C ARG A 47 -18.55 7.66 4.33
N ARG A 48 -19.83 8.02 4.36
CA ARG A 48 -20.97 7.22 3.88
C ARG A 48 -21.69 7.96 2.77
N GLY A 49 -22.19 7.26 1.78
CA GLY A 49 -22.85 7.88 0.64
C GLY A 49 -24.06 7.12 0.13
N GLN A 50 -24.80 7.74 -0.78
CA GLN A 50 -26.01 7.15 -1.36
C GLN A 50 -25.73 5.88 -2.18
N PHE A 51 -24.57 5.81 -2.85
CA PHE A 51 -24.21 4.71 -3.76
C PHE A 51 -23.13 3.77 -3.21
N TYR A 52 -22.70 3.99 -1.99
CA TYR A 52 -21.74 3.15 -1.28
C TYR A 52 -21.98 3.24 0.22
N THR A 53 -21.76 2.16 0.93
CA THR A 53 -21.99 2.10 2.37
C THR A 53 -20.96 2.89 3.14
N GLU A 54 -19.69 2.66 2.85
CA GLU A 54 -18.56 3.27 3.55
C GLU A 54 -17.39 3.50 2.61
N CYS A 55 -16.57 4.49 2.94
CA CYS A 55 -15.31 4.80 2.27
C CYS A 55 -14.20 4.85 3.32
N TYR A 56 -13.07 4.24 3.02
CA TYR A 56 -11.91 4.16 3.90
C TYR A 56 -10.69 4.78 3.25
N ALA A 57 -9.90 5.49 4.05
CA ALA A 57 -8.57 5.95 3.69
C ALA A 57 -7.67 5.89 4.92
N VAL A 58 -6.39 5.59 4.72
CA VAL A 58 -5.42 5.51 5.83
C VAL A 58 -4.95 6.91 6.23
N TYR A 59 -4.53 7.69 5.23
CA TYR A 59 -3.94 9.03 5.43
C TYR A 59 -4.51 10.04 4.44
N PRO A 60 -4.45 11.34 4.76
CA PRO A 60 -4.71 12.42 3.80
C PRO A 60 -3.79 12.34 2.58
N TYR A 61 -4.31 12.71 1.41
CA TYR A 61 -3.53 12.74 0.16
C TYR A 61 -2.71 14.02 0.07
N GLU A 62 -1.68 14.14 0.89
CA GLU A 62 -0.80 15.31 0.96
C GLU A 62 0.64 14.94 1.32
N GLY A 63 1.57 15.86 1.19
CA GLY A 63 2.97 15.70 1.57
C GLY A 63 3.60 14.39 1.07
N VAL A 64 4.29 13.71 1.96
CA VAL A 64 5.01 12.44 1.66
C VAL A 64 4.08 11.31 1.25
N VAL A 65 2.82 11.32 1.68
CA VAL A 65 1.80 10.33 1.27
C VAL A 65 1.48 10.48 -0.21
N ALA A 66 1.18 11.72 -0.66
CA ALA A 66 0.93 12.01 -2.06
C ALA A 66 2.13 11.68 -2.96
N GLU A 67 3.35 12.00 -2.50
CA GLU A 67 4.58 11.64 -3.21
C GLU A 67 4.77 10.14 -3.33
N SER A 68 4.51 9.40 -2.26
CA SER A 68 4.60 7.94 -2.25
C SER A 68 3.63 7.31 -3.25
N LEU A 69 2.37 7.77 -3.27
CA LEU A 69 1.37 7.32 -4.23
C LEU A 69 1.72 7.70 -5.67
N ARG A 70 2.36 8.86 -5.92
CA ARG A 70 2.88 9.21 -7.25
C ARG A 70 4.00 8.26 -7.67
N ARG A 71 4.93 7.91 -6.78
CA ARG A 71 5.97 6.92 -7.06
C ARG A 71 5.38 5.55 -7.39
N PHE A 72 4.40 5.11 -6.64
CA PHE A 72 3.65 3.88 -6.91
C PHE A 72 2.96 3.91 -8.27
N LYS A 73 2.39 5.06 -8.68
CA LYS A 73 1.69 5.19 -9.96
C LYS A 73 2.63 5.40 -11.18
N PHE A 74 3.79 6.04 -11.00
CA PHE A 74 4.56 6.58 -12.13
C PHE A 74 6.05 6.27 -12.12
N SER A 75 6.59 5.67 -11.06
CA SER A 75 8.04 5.43 -10.93
C SER A 75 8.39 3.94 -10.77
N GLY A 76 7.54 3.03 -11.24
CA GLY A 76 7.83 1.59 -11.26
C GLY A 76 7.91 0.93 -9.87
N GLN A 77 7.40 1.56 -8.82
CA GLN A 77 7.50 1.05 -7.44
C GLN A 77 6.34 0.09 -7.10
N SER A 78 6.18 -0.96 -7.90
CA SER A 78 5.10 -1.96 -7.74
C SER A 78 5.10 -2.64 -6.36
N GLN A 79 6.27 -2.80 -5.74
CA GLN A 79 6.44 -3.37 -4.40
C GLN A 79 5.72 -2.59 -3.29
N TYR A 80 5.40 -1.32 -3.51
CA TYR A 80 4.62 -0.52 -2.56
C TYR A 80 3.20 -1.06 -2.33
N ALA A 81 2.67 -1.85 -3.28
CA ALA A 81 1.35 -2.48 -3.13
C ALA A 81 1.25 -3.32 -1.85
N ALA A 82 2.29 -4.10 -1.53
CA ALA A 82 2.31 -4.92 -0.32
C ALA A 82 2.27 -4.07 0.95
N SER A 83 3.07 -3.00 1.01
CA SER A 83 3.09 -2.08 2.15
C SER A 83 1.74 -1.37 2.33
N PHE A 84 1.17 -0.86 1.24
CA PHE A 84 -0.15 -0.21 1.29
C PHE A 84 -1.28 -1.20 1.62
N GLY A 85 -1.18 -2.45 1.16
CA GLY A 85 -2.11 -3.51 1.51
C GLY A 85 -2.14 -3.77 3.01
N ARG A 86 -0.98 -3.91 3.64
CA ARG A 86 -0.85 -4.07 5.10
C ARG A 86 -1.39 -2.88 5.89
N MET A 87 -1.30 -1.67 5.35
CA MET A 87 -1.86 -0.48 6.00
C MET A 87 -3.38 -0.37 5.86
N LEU A 88 -3.94 -0.80 4.72
CA LEU A 88 -5.39 -0.75 4.46
C LEU A 88 -6.15 -1.89 5.13
N ALA A 89 -5.61 -3.10 5.14
CA ALA A 89 -6.30 -4.28 5.64
C ALA A 89 -6.87 -4.14 7.07
N PRO A 90 -6.17 -3.54 8.05
CA PRO A 90 -6.71 -3.36 9.39
C PRO A 90 -8.01 -2.56 9.44
N LEU A 91 -8.18 -1.56 8.55
CA LEU A 91 -9.38 -0.74 8.48
C LEU A 91 -10.61 -1.52 7.98
N LEU A 92 -10.37 -2.61 7.26
CA LEU A 92 -11.39 -3.38 6.57
C LEU A 92 -11.77 -4.68 7.29
N ARG A 93 -11.02 -5.09 8.33
CA ARG A 93 -11.21 -6.36 9.02
C ARG A 93 -12.57 -6.54 9.67
N THR A 94 -13.21 -5.45 10.09
CA THR A 94 -14.50 -5.48 10.78
C THR A 94 -15.70 -5.38 9.83
N ALA A 95 -15.45 -5.09 8.56
CA ALA A 95 -16.51 -4.96 7.56
C ALA A 95 -16.83 -6.32 6.92
N PRO A 96 -18.09 -6.63 6.65
CA PRO A 96 -18.55 -7.92 6.12
C PRO A 96 -18.34 -8.00 4.60
N PHE A 97 -17.08 -7.98 4.17
CA PHE A 97 -16.74 -8.15 2.74
C PHE A 97 -16.63 -9.64 2.39
N GLU A 98 -17.22 -10.03 1.28
CA GLU A 98 -17.14 -11.38 0.71
C GLU A 98 -16.11 -11.46 -0.41
N VAL A 99 -15.84 -10.35 -1.09
CA VAL A 99 -14.93 -10.28 -2.25
C VAL A 99 -14.34 -8.89 -2.37
N LEU A 100 -13.10 -8.81 -2.83
CA LEU A 100 -12.44 -7.58 -3.22
C LEU A 100 -12.40 -7.46 -4.75
N THR A 101 -12.58 -6.26 -5.25
CA THR A 101 -12.41 -5.95 -6.67
C THR A 101 -11.74 -4.58 -6.83
N TRP A 102 -11.40 -4.23 -8.05
CA TRP A 102 -10.74 -2.95 -8.34
C TRP A 102 -11.31 -2.31 -9.60
N VAL A 103 -11.09 -1.02 -9.74
CA VAL A 103 -11.37 -0.31 -11.00
C VAL A 103 -10.09 -0.37 -11.84
N PRO A 104 -10.10 -1.09 -12.98
CA PRO A 104 -8.91 -1.28 -13.80
C PRO A 104 -8.47 0.02 -14.46
N VAL A 105 -7.15 0.19 -14.60
CA VAL A 105 -6.60 1.29 -15.40
C VAL A 105 -6.77 0.98 -16.89
N SER A 106 -6.82 2.02 -17.73
CA SER A 106 -6.89 1.82 -19.19
C SER A 106 -5.67 1.06 -19.72
N ALA A 107 -5.85 0.31 -20.81
CA ALA A 107 -4.77 -0.44 -21.46
C ALA A 107 -3.56 0.43 -21.83
N LYS A 108 -3.78 1.69 -22.21
CA LYS A 108 -2.72 2.68 -22.46
C LYS A 108 -1.90 2.95 -21.20
N ARG A 109 -2.56 3.18 -20.05
CA ARG A 109 -1.90 3.43 -18.76
C ARG A 109 -1.17 2.18 -18.26
N ARG A 110 -1.77 0.99 -18.39
CA ARG A 110 -1.12 -0.28 -18.02
C ARG A 110 0.17 -0.50 -18.81
N ARG A 111 0.16 -0.25 -20.13
CA ARG A 111 1.38 -0.33 -20.97
C ARG A 111 2.44 0.68 -20.58
N SER A 112 2.05 1.92 -20.30
CA SER A 112 2.98 2.98 -19.91
C SER A 112 3.60 2.75 -18.53
N ARG A 113 2.88 2.15 -17.60
CA ARG A 113 3.33 1.91 -16.20
C ARG A 113 3.98 0.55 -15.99
N GLY A 114 3.70 -0.42 -16.87
CA GLY A 114 4.12 -1.81 -16.73
C GLY A 114 3.22 -2.66 -15.83
N TYR A 115 2.29 -2.04 -15.06
CA TYR A 115 1.34 -2.72 -14.17
C TYR A 115 0.06 -1.90 -13.94
N ASP A 116 -0.96 -2.59 -13.44
CA ASP A 116 -2.16 -1.97 -12.88
C ASP A 116 -1.99 -1.83 -11.36
N GLN A 117 -1.83 -0.60 -10.88
CA GLN A 117 -1.59 -0.35 -9.47
C GLN A 117 -2.80 -0.67 -8.59
N THR A 118 -4.03 -0.52 -9.11
CA THR A 118 -5.24 -0.84 -8.36
C THR A 118 -5.45 -2.35 -8.24
N GLU A 119 -5.13 -3.11 -9.27
CA GLU A 119 -5.08 -4.57 -9.25
C GLU A 119 -4.07 -5.08 -8.20
N LEU A 120 -2.83 -4.59 -8.25
CA LEU A 120 -1.79 -4.98 -7.28
C LEU A 120 -2.20 -4.67 -5.83
N LEU A 121 -2.80 -3.50 -5.61
CA LEU A 121 -3.25 -3.10 -4.28
C LEU A 121 -4.41 -3.98 -3.80
N ALA A 122 -5.39 -4.25 -4.65
CA ALA A 122 -6.53 -5.12 -4.32
C ALA A 122 -6.06 -6.52 -3.93
N HIS A 123 -5.17 -7.13 -4.73
CA HIS A 123 -4.58 -8.43 -4.38
C HIS A 123 -3.76 -8.40 -3.09
N ALA A 124 -3.02 -7.33 -2.82
CA ALA A 124 -2.28 -7.18 -1.57
C ALA A 124 -3.22 -7.12 -0.36
N VAL A 125 -4.31 -6.34 -0.44
CA VAL A 125 -5.33 -6.25 0.62
C VAL A 125 -6.08 -7.58 0.78
N ALA A 126 -6.49 -8.20 -0.32
CA ALA A 126 -7.18 -9.48 -0.31
C ALA A 126 -6.36 -10.58 0.40
N LYS A 127 -5.05 -10.61 0.12
CA LYS A 127 -4.12 -11.52 0.79
C LYS A 127 -4.07 -11.29 2.30
N GLU A 128 -4.03 -10.05 2.77
CA GLU A 128 -4.00 -9.71 4.21
C GLU A 128 -5.34 -10.02 4.93
N LEU A 129 -6.44 -10.02 4.17
CA LEU A 129 -7.78 -10.30 4.68
C LEU A 129 -8.24 -11.75 4.44
N GLU A 130 -7.43 -12.55 3.71
CA GLU A 130 -7.77 -13.92 3.30
C GLU A 130 -9.07 -13.98 2.47
N LEU A 131 -9.30 -12.98 1.63
CA LEU A 131 -10.48 -12.85 0.78
C LEU A 131 -10.18 -13.18 -0.69
N PRO A 132 -11.17 -13.67 -1.44
CA PRO A 132 -11.07 -13.76 -2.89
C PRO A 132 -10.97 -12.37 -3.54
N CYS A 133 -10.23 -12.30 -4.65
CA CYS A 133 -10.01 -11.08 -5.40
C CYS A 133 -10.11 -11.34 -6.91
#